data_9f9662c6150645f1d165a82014c34140
#
_entry.id   9f9662c6150645f1d165a82014c34140
#
_cell.length_a   1.000
_cell.length_b   1.000
_cell.length_c   1.000
_cell.angle_alpha   90.00
_cell.angle_beta   90.00
_cell.angle_gamma   90.00
#
_symmetry.space_group_name_H-M   'P 1'
#
loop_
_entity.id
_entity.type
_entity.pdbx_description
1 polymer ?
#
loop_
_entity_poly.entity_id
_entity_poly.type
_entity_poly.pdbx_seq_one_letter_code
_entity_poly.pdbx_strand_id
1 'polypeptide(L)'
;MKSYQLFINLSQNIEIQIGKLGLFTFPKGTYVYTGSAKRNIDKRIARHLSKDKNLHWHIDYLLANEQTKIIKVTKSELSECDLNTDVKGKIIVKGFGNSDCKENCKSHLKFLS
;
A
#
# COMPACT_ATOMS: atom_id res chain seq x y z
N MET A 1 15.87 -3.43 8.90
CA MET A 1 15.18 -3.09 7.64
C MET A 1 14.42 -1.79 7.81
N LYS A 2 14.46 -0.93 6.82
CA LYS A 2 13.81 0.39 6.87
C LYS A 2 12.46 0.41 6.18
N SER A 3 12.31 -0.40 5.16
CA SER A 3 11.13 -0.38 4.29
C SER A 3 10.61 -1.78 4.03
N TYR A 4 9.37 -1.84 3.57
CA TYR A 4 8.73 -3.11 3.24
C TYR A 4 7.81 -2.91 2.04
N GLN A 5 7.48 -4.01 1.38
CA GLN A 5 6.50 -4.01 0.31
C GLN A 5 5.47 -5.09 0.58
N LEU A 6 4.21 -4.73 0.36
CA LEU A 6 3.08 -5.64 0.45
C LEU A 6 2.61 -5.91 -0.98
N PHE A 7 2.61 -7.17 -1.39
CA PHE A 7 2.05 -7.59 -2.66
C PHE A 7 0.62 -8.01 -2.41
N ILE A 8 -0.33 -7.32 -3.04
CA ILE A 8 -1.74 -7.41 -2.73
C ILE A 8 -2.50 -7.90 -3.94
N ASN A 9 -3.33 -8.92 -3.76
CA ASN A 9 -4.23 -9.39 -4.80
C ASN A 9 -5.64 -8.89 -4.53
N LEU A 10 -6.26 -8.31 -5.54
CA LEU A 10 -7.65 -7.85 -5.49
C LEU A 10 -8.46 -8.76 -6.42
N SER A 11 -9.43 -9.47 -5.85
CA SER A 11 -10.15 -10.53 -6.56
C SER A 11 -11.20 -10.03 -7.55
N GLN A 12 -11.63 -8.77 -7.42
CA GLN A 12 -12.59 -8.16 -8.34
C GLN A 12 -12.47 -6.64 -8.30
N ASN A 13 -13.04 -5.99 -9.31
CA ASN A 13 -13.07 -4.52 -9.33
C ASN A 13 -13.89 -4.04 -8.13
N ILE A 14 -13.36 -3.07 -7.38
CA ILE A 14 -14.05 -2.50 -6.21
C ILE A 14 -13.98 -0.99 -6.22
N GLU A 15 -14.95 -0.37 -5.55
CA GLU A 15 -14.96 1.08 -5.33
C GLU A 15 -14.83 1.30 -3.83
N ILE A 16 -13.85 2.10 -3.42
CA ILE A 16 -13.54 2.33 -2.00
C ILE A 16 -13.32 3.80 -1.73
N GLN A 17 -13.92 4.28 -0.64
CA GLN A 17 -13.63 5.59 -0.09
C GLN A 17 -12.32 5.50 0.70
N ILE A 18 -11.31 6.27 0.29
CA ILE A 18 -10.02 6.32 0.97
C ILE A 18 -9.99 7.57 1.86
N GLY A 19 -10.64 7.48 3.01
CA GLY A 19 -10.71 8.59 3.97
C GLY A 19 -11.09 9.89 3.28
N LYS A 20 -10.31 10.94 3.53
CA LYS A 20 -10.53 12.26 2.94
C LYS A 20 -9.98 12.40 1.53
N LEU A 21 -9.20 11.42 1.08
CA LEU A 21 -8.59 11.45 -0.26
C LEU A 21 -9.64 11.34 -1.36
N GLY A 22 -10.70 10.58 -1.13
CA GLY A 22 -11.81 10.48 -2.05
C GLY A 22 -12.25 9.05 -2.34
N LEU A 23 -13.20 8.92 -3.24
CA LEU A 23 -13.75 7.64 -3.68
C LEU A 23 -13.06 7.23 -4.99
N PHE A 24 -12.51 6.02 -5.02
CA PHE A 24 -11.75 5.52 -6.18
C PHE A 24 -12.15 4.11 -6.55
N THR A 25 -12.06 3.82 -7.85
CA THR A 25 -12.28 2.48 -8.39
C THR A 25 -10.94 1.78 -8.56
N PHE A 26 -10.79 0.61 -7.96
CA PHE A 26 -9.58 -0.20 -8.03
C PHE A 26 -9.84 -1.40 -8.94
N PRO A 27 -9.14 -1.50 -10.09
CA PRO A 27 -9.27 -2.68 -10.95
C PRO A 27 -8.80 -3.94 -10.26
N LYS A 28 -9.42 -5.06 -10.58
CA LYS A 28 -8.98 -6.39 -10.18
C LYS A 28 -7.54 -6.63 -10.64
N GLY A 29 -6.71 -7.25 -9.81
CA GLY A 29 -5.33 -7.57 -10.16
C GLY A 29 -4.38 -7.49 -8.98
N THR A 30 -3.10 -7.29 -9.27
CA THR A 30 -2.03 -7.27 -8.27
C THR A 30 -1.50 -5.86 -8.07
N TYR A 31 -1.34 -5.48 -6.81
CA TYR A 31 -0.83 -4.17 -6.40
C TYR A 31 0.39 -4.34 -5.52
N VAL A 32 1.29 -3.36 -5.53
CA VAL A 32 2.42 -3.28 -4.59
C VAL A 32 2.29 -1.99 -3.80
N TYR A 33 2.23 -2.13 -2.49
CA TYR A 33 2.28 -1.01 -1.57
C TYR A 33 3.64 -0.97 -0.90
N THR A 34 4.30 0.19 -0.95
CA THR A 34 5.61 0.40 -0.34
C THR A 34 5.46 1.29 0.89
N GLY A 35 5.92 0.81 2.03
CA GLY A 35 5.85 1.54 3.29
C GLY A 35 7.18 1.53 4.02
N SER A 36 7.24 2.28 5.12
CA SER A 36 8.43 2.34 5.96
C SER A 36 8.06 2.29 7.44
N ALA A 37 9.02 1.90 8.26
CA ALA A 37 8.87 1.91 9.70
C ALA A 37 10.22 2.16 10.34
N LYS A 38 10.30 3.19 11.19
CA LYS A 38 11.53 3.50 11.93
C LYS A 38 11.79 2.46 13.02
N ARG A 39 10.73 1.90 13.58
CA ARG A 39 10.79 0.89 14.65
C ARG A 39 9.75 -0.17 14.42
N ASN A 40 10.05 -1.40 14.87
CA ASN A 40 9.09 -2.51 14.87
C ASN A 40 8.40 -2.73 13.52
N ILE A 41 9.20 -2.85 12.46
CA ILE A 41 8.69 -3.09 11.12
C ILE A 41 7.79 -4.34 11.09
N ASP A 42 8.15 -5.37 11.85
CA ASP A 42 7.36 -6.61 11.91
C ASP A 42 5.99 -6.39 12.52
N LYS A 43 5.88 -5.54 13.54
CA LYS A 43 4.59 -5.18 14.12
C LYS A 43 3.71 -4.42 13.14
N ARG A 44 4.31 -3.52 12.35
CA ARG A 44 3.59 -2.78 11.34
C ARG A 44 3.06 -3.70 10.25
N ILE A 45 3.89 -4.65 9.81
CA ILE A 45 3.48 -5.66 8.82
C ILE A 45 2.35 -6.52 9.38
N ALA A 46 2.47 -6.98 10.64
CA ALA A 46 1.42 -7.75 11.28
C ALA A 46 0.10 -7.00 11.33
N ARG A 47 0.15 -5.69 11.60
CA ARG A 47 -1.04 -4.84 11.59
C ARG A 47 -1.68 -4.80 10.21
N HIS A 48 -0.89 -4.70 9.15
CA HIS A 48 -1.41 -4.73 7.78
C HIS A 48 -2.08 -6.07 7.46
N LEU A 49 -1.55 -7.18 7.98
CA LEU A 49 -2.11 -8.50 7.74
C LEU A 49 -3.44 -8.74 8.48
N SER A 50 -3.71 -7.97 9.54
CA SER A 50 -4.94 -8.07 10.29
C SER A 50 -6.08 -7.36 9.57
N LYS A 51 -7.25 -8.01 9.48
CA LYS A 51 -8.46 -7.38 8.92
C LYS A 51 -9.20 -6.55 9.96
N ASP A 52 -8.96 -6.81 11.24
CA ASP A 52 -9.60 -6.10 12.35
C ASP A 52 -8.66 -5.00 12.83
N LYS A 53 -8.86 -3.80 12.30
CA LYS A 53 -8.01 -2.64 12.61
C LYS A 53 -8.78 -1.34 12.49
N ASN A 54 -8.31 -0.33 13.20
CA ASN A 54 -8.79 1.04 13.02
C ASN A 54 -8.19 1.61 11.73
N LEU A 55 -9.02 2.26 10.93
CA LEU A 55 -8.58 2.84 9.66
C LEU A 55 -7.81 4.13 9.94
N HIS A 56 -6.52 4.14 9.68
CA HIS A 56 -5.63 5.26 9.95
C HIS A 56 -4.88 5.74 8.71
N TRP A 57 -4.25 4.79 7.99
CA TRP A 57 -3.51 5.11 6.76
C TRP A 57 -4.36 4.80 5.53
N HIS A 58 -4.01 5.42 4.40
CA HIS A 58 -4.71 5.16 3.12
C HIS A 58 -4.79 3.66 2.81
N ILE A 59 -3.69 2.94 3.01
CA ILE A 59 -3.64 1.49 2.74
C ILE A 59 -4.62 0.69 3.61
N ASP A 60 -4.95 1.18 4.81
CA ASP A 60 -5.89 0.48 5.69
C ASP A 60 -7.27 0.32 5.04
N TYR A 61 -7.71 1.34 4.31
CA TYR A 61 -9.02 1.30 3.65
C TYR A 61 -9.06 0.21 2.57
N LEU A 62 -7.96 0.04 1.84
CA LEU A 62 -7.86 -1.01 0.83
C LEU A 62 -7.76 -2.39 1.49
N LEU A 63 -6.89 -2.54 2.49
CA LEU A 63 -6.66 -3.84 3.15
C LEU A 63 -7.84 -4.32 3.98
N ALA A 64 -8.69 -3.41 4.45
CA ALA A 64 -9.89 -3.79 5.21
C ALA A 64 -10.97 -4.44 4.32
N ASN A 65 -10.88 -4.26 3.01
CA ASN A 65 -11.85 -4.83 2.09
C ASN A 65 -11.68 -6.34 1.99
N GLU A 66 -12.80 -7.07 1.99
CA GLU A 66 -12.79 -8.54 1.96
C GLU A 66 -12.24 -9.11 0.65
N GLN A 67 -12.23 -8.32 -0.43
CA GLN A 67 -11.75 -8.74 -1.74
C GLN A 67 -10.23 -8.60 -1.88
N THR A 68 -9.55 -8.04 -0.89
CA THR A 68 -8.09 -7.88 -0.91
C THR A 68 -7.41 -8.95 -0.07
N LYS A 69 -6.23 -9.39 -0.55
CA LYS A 69 -5.41 -10.36 0.16
C LYS A 69 -3.94 -10.04 -0.04
N ILE A 70 -3.18 -9.99 1.04
CA ILE A 70 -1.73 -9.84 0.96
C ILE A 70 -1.15 -11.22 0.62
N ILE A 71 -0.48 -11.32 -0.54
CA ILE A 71 0.05 -12.58 -1.04
C ILE A 71 1.55 -12.73 -0.83
N LYS A 72 2.25 -11.62 -0.54
CA LYS A 72 3.69 -11.63 -0.31
C LYS A 72 4.10 -10.39 0.45
N VAL A 73 5.12 -10.52 1.30
CA VAL A 73 5.70 -9.39 2.04
C VAL A 73 7.22 -9.45 1.86
N THR A 74 7.84 -8.33 1.52
CA THR A 74 9.30 -8.22 1.45
C THR A 74 9.76 -7.05 2.31
N LYS A 75 11.03 -7.09 2.74
CA LYS A 75 11.66 -6.04 3.52
C LYS A 75 12.93 -5.58 2.82
N SER A 76 13.34 -4.33 3.02
CA SER A 76 14.51 -3.77 2.36
C SER A 76 15.19 -2.72 3.25
N GLU A 77 16.50 -2.54 3.04
CA GLU A 77 17.26 -1.46 3.65
C GLU A 77 17.16 -0.15 2.85
N LEU A 78 16.62 -0.21 1.64
CA LEU A 78 16.41 0.98 0.82
C LEU A 78 15.36 1.90 1.46
N SER A 79 15.43 3.18 1.15
CA SER A 79 14.39 4.11 1.59
C SER A 79 13.06 3.75 0.93
N GLU A 80 11.96 4.16 1.57
CA GLU A 80 10.61 3.95 1.04
C GLU A 80 10.46 4.50 -0.37
N CYS A 81 10.94 5.71 -0.61
CA CYS A 81 10.81 6.35 -1.93
C CYS A 81 11.67 5.66 -2.98
N ASP A 82 12.90 5.26 -2.65
CA ASP A 82 13.76 4.54 -3.58
C ASP A 82 13.15 3.19 -3.98
N LEU A 83 12.66 2.47 -2.97
CA LEU A 83 12.04 1.16 -3.19
C LEU A 83 10.78 1.29 -4.05
N ASN A 84 9.96 2.31 -3.77
CA ASN A 84 8.74 2.56 -4.52
C ASN A 84 9.04 2.95 -5.98
N THR A 85 10.08 3.75 -6.20
CA THR A 85 10.47 4.18 -7.54
C THR A 85 10.88 3.00 -8.42
N ASP A 86 11.46 1.95 -7.83
CA ASP A 86 11.87 0.76 -8.56
C ASP A 86 10.68 -0.10 -9.03
N VAL A 87 9.48 0.12 -8.49
CA VAL A 87 8.30 -0.64 -8.89
C VAL A 87 7.77 -0.11 -10.22
N LYS A 88 7.74 -0.95 -11.23
CA LYS A 88 7.24 -0.65 -12.57
C LYS A 88 5.74 -0.95 -12.63
N GLY A 89 4.94 -0.03 -12.13
CA GLY A 89 3.49 -0.21 -12.09
C GLY A 89 2.75 1.07 -12.41
N LYS A 90 1.45 0.93 -12.58
CA LYS A 90 0.55 2.04 -12.89
C LYS A 90 0.02 2.68 -11.60
N ILE A 91 -0.04 4.00 -11.57
CA ILE A 91 -0.63 4.73 -10.44
C ILE A 91 -2.14 4.83 -10.66
N ILE A 92 -2.90 4.23 -9.75
CA ILE A 92 -4.37 4.31 -9.78
C ILE A 92 -4.86 5.51 -8.95
N VAL A 93 -4.24 5.75 -7.79
CA VAL A 93 -4.61 6.85 -6.90
C VAL A 93 -3.40 7.72 -6.61
N LYS A 94 -3.41 8.93 -7.12
CA LYS A 94 -2.35 9.91 -6.84
C LYS A 94 -2.45 10.36 -5.38
N GLY A 95 -1.30 10.45 -4.71
CA GLY A 95 -1.25 10.84 -3.29
C GLY A 95 -1.47 9.73 -2.30
N PHE A 96 -1.64 8.49 -2.76
CA PHE A 96 -1.90 7.35 -1.88
C PHE A 96 -0.63 6.98 -1.08
N GLY A 97 -0.75 7.06 0.25
CA GLY A 97 0.30 6.58 1.15
C GLY A 97 1.61 7.35 1.15
N ASN A 98 1.66 8.53 0.53
CA ASN A 98 2.92 9.27 0.37
C ASN A 98 3.01 10.54 1.23
N SER A 99 2.18 10.68 2.24
CA SER A 99 2.16 11.88 3.09
C SER A 99 3.50 12.15 3.77
N ASP A 100 4.27 11.10 4.07
CA ASP A 100 5.58 11.22 4.71
C ASP A 100 6.75 11.23 3.71
N CYS A 101 6.47 11.14 2.42
CA CYS A 101 7.51 11.09 1.41
C CYS A 101 7.98 12.49 1.05
N LYS A 102 9.28 12.75 1.18
CA LYS A 102 9.90 14.03 0.87
C LYS A 102 10.47 14.09 -0.54
N GLU A 103 10.44 12.98 -1.28
CA GLU A 103 11.07 12.86 -2.59
C GLU A 103 10.07 12.94 -3.73
N ASN A 104 8.91 13.52 -3.49
CA ASN A 104 7.91 13.80 -4.51
C ASN A 104 7.38 12.56 -5.25
N CYS A 105 7.25 11.44 -4.53
CA CYS A 105 6.58 10.26 -5.07
C CYS A 105 5.11 10.55 -5.30
N LYS A 106 4.57 10.16 -6.44
CA LYS A 106 3.17 10.44 -6.78
C LYS A 106 2.21 9.51 -6.04
N SER A 107 2.64 8.30 -5.73
CA SER A 107 1.85 7.32 -5.00
C SER A 107 2.76 6.19 -4.53
N HIS A 108 2.45 5.62 -3.36
CA HIS A 108 3.16 4.43 -2.85
C HIS A 108 2.38 3.15 -3.12
N LEU A 109 1.29 3.22 -3.85
CA LEU A 109 0.53 2.06 -4.30
C LEU A 109 0.60 1.99 -5.82
N LYS A 110 1.10 0.88 -6.35
CA LYS A 110 1.23 0.68 -7.79
C LYS A 110 0.49 -0.57 -8.24
N PHE A 111 -0.22 -0.44 -9.35
CA PHE A 111 -0.97 -1.54 -9.97
C PHE A 111 -0.07 -2.22 -11.01
N LEU A 112 0.13 -3.52 -10.87
CA LEU A 112 1.00 -4.28 -11.78
C LEU A 112 0.25 -4.86 -12.97
N SER A 113 -0.86 -5.51 -12.71
CA SER A 113 -1.68 -6.09 -13.79
C SER A 113 -2.93 -6.78 -13.24
#